data_6688bcbad1746c2d9a1eb64c00f5cc84
#
_entry.id   6688bcbad1746c2d9a1eb64c00f5cc84
#
_cell.length_a   1.000
_cell.length_b   1.000
_cell.length_c   1.000
_cell.angle_alpha   90.00
_cell.angle_beta   90.00
_cell.angle_gamma   90.00
#
_symmetry.space_group_name_H-M   'P 1'
#
loop_
_entity.id
_entity.type
_entity.pdbx_description
1 polymer ?
#
loop_
_entity_poly.entity_id
_entity_poly.type
_entity_poly.pdbx_seq_one_letter_code
_entity_poly.pdbx_strand_id
1 'polypeptide(L)'
;MKRFLKFLAVVLGCAALLLAAFVWIYAPIRARNLAAQYEQFRAEHQAEHDTIDTQFNQHDTVVNGLKWHYVEAGNPNGTVILFLHGLPEGWYSWRYVLPLVDQNYRLIAIDMKGYGRSDRTDTDYNWHTVASQTLDLMTSLGIDKFYVVSHDWGTIIGSVLVSDHPEHILGYVRMEADLIQRKNTGMISAYIQKPQWLLFQSKFIGSYMMGDPGWFINMVYTKRMTTPFNQPDRDYLVYEFSRPGVSEVVPEYFLQKNWDLNAAIGKICTTNFPFPVLQLQADSDPAQPKSIFADVATECRHVQMQWITNASQFDNFDQPQQVADAINRFIHAAK
;
A
#
# COMPACT_ATOMS: atom_id res chain seq x y z
N MET A 1 4.33 -9.72 52.43
CA MET A 1 3.20 -9.81 51.48
C MET A 1 2.37 -8.52 51.41
N LYS A 2 1.70 -8.05 52.47
CA LYS A 2 0.88 -6.82 52.47
C LYS A 2 1.59 -5.56 52.02
N ARG A 3 2.85 -5.33 52.42
CA ARG A 3 3.67 -4.16 52.01
C ARG A 3 4.02 -4.23 50.49
N PHE A 4 4.38 -5.42 50.00
CA PHE A 4 4.66 -5.64 48.57
C PHE A 4 3.43 -5.38 47.69
N LEU A 5 2.25 -5.87 48.12
CA LEU A 5 0.99 -5.62 47.40
C LEU A 5 0.60 -4.15 47.38
N LYS A 6 0.82 -3.41 48.48
CA LYS A 6 0.63 -1.95 48.50
C LYS A 6 1.59 -1.22 47.58
N PHE A 7 2.86 -1.60 47.57
CA PHE A 7 3.87 -1.02 46.67
C PHE A 7 3.47 -1.30 45.19
N LEU A 8 3.13 -2.55 44.87
CA LEU A 8 2.69 -2.91 43.52
C LEU A 8 1.45 -2.12 43.09
N ALA A 9 0.46 -1.96 43.97
CA ALA A 9 -0.74 -1.16 43.70
C ALA A 9 -0.42 0.31 43.41
N VAL A 10 0.53 0.92 44.16
CA VAL A 10 0.99 2.30 43.91
C VAL A 10 1.69 2.39 42.56
N VAL A 11 2.58 1.45 42.23
CA VAL A 11 3.29 1.44 40.93
C VAL A 11 2.30 1.29 39.77
N LEU A 12 1.35 0.38 39.86
CA LEU A 12 0.30 0.21 38.85
C LEU A 12 -0.60 1.43 38.74
N GLY A 13 -0.95 2.07 39.87
CA GLY A 13 -1.70 3.32 39.91
C GLY A 13 -0.96 4.47 39.22
N CYS A 14 0.32 4.64 39.51
CA CYS A 14 1.18 5.64 38.84
C CYS A 14 1.29 5.35 37.34
N ALA A 15 1.52 4.10 36.94
CA ALA A 15 1.58 3.71 35.55
C ALA A 15 0.26 4.00 34.80
N ALA A 16 -0.88 3.71 35.43
CA ALA A 16 -2.20 4.01 34.88
C ALA A 16 -2.43 5.53 34.71
N LEU A 17 -2.01 6.33 35.69
CA LEU A 17 -2.10 7.80 35.60
C LEU A 17 -1.19 8.37 34.49
N LEU A 18 0.03 7.84 34.34
CA LEU A 18 0.95 8.23 33.27
C LEU A 18 0.38 7.85 31.90
N LEU A 19 -0.20 6.66 31.77
CA LEU A 19 -0.85 6.23 30.55
C LEU A 19 -2.07 7.11 30.21
N ALA A 20 -2.88 7.42 31.23
CA ALA A 20 -4.02 8.34 31.06
C ALA A 20 -3.56 9.74 30.62
N ALA A 21 -2.53 10.29 31.25
CA ALA A 21 -1.94 11.56 30.86
C ALA A 21 -1.38 11.54 29.44
N PHE A 22 -0.73 10.44 29.06
CA PHE A 22 -0.25 10.25 27.69
C PHE A 22 -1.42 10.25 26.69
N VAL A 23 -2.44 9.43 26.91
CA VAL A 23 -3.57 9.25 25.98
C VAL A 23 -4.44 10.52 25.91
N TRP A 24 -4.76 11.14 27.06
CA TRP A 24 -5.74 12.21 27.13
C TRP A 24 -5.18 13.63 27.06
N ILE A 25 -3.88 13.79 27.30
CA ILE A 25 -3.25 15.11 27.31
C ILE A 25 -2.15 15.19 26.23
N TYR A 26 -1.14 14.35 26.33
CA TYR A 26 0.04 14.47 25.46
C TYR A 26 -0.27 14.13 23.99
N ALA A 27 -0.91 13.00 23.73
CA ALA A 27 -1.14 12.56 22.35
C ALA A 27 -2.05 13.55 21.56
N PRO A 28 -3.15 14.11 22.11
CA PRO A 28 -3.94 15.13 21.43
C PRO A 28 -3.16 16.45 21.19
N ILE A 29 -2.33 16.87 22.14
CA ILE A 29 -1.49 18.08 21.98
C ILE A 29 -0.47 17.83 20.85
N ARG A 30 0.21 16.68 20.85
CA ARG A 30 1.15 16.30 19.80
C ARG A 30 0.45 16.26 18.43
N ALA A 31 -0.72 15.63 18.33
CA ALA A 31 -1.48 15.53 17.08
C ALA A 31 -1.84 16.93 16.53
N ARG A 32 -2.29 17.85 17.41
CA ARG A 32 -2.60 19.23 17.01
C ARG A 32 -1.35 19.97 16.52
N ASN A 33 -0.22 19.83 17.21
CA ASN A 33 1.03 20.50 16.83
C ASN A 33 1.54 19.97 15.49
N LEU A 34 1.50 18.65 15.28
CA LEU A 34 1.86 18.03 14.01
C LEU A 34 0.93 18.45 12.88
N ALA A 35 -0.39 18.51 13.12
CA ALA A 35 -1.34 18.98 12.12
C ALA A 35 -1.01 20.40 11.64
N ALA A 36 -0.72 21.33 12.57
CA ALA A 36 -0.32 22.70 12.23
C ALA A 36 1.03 22.75 11.51
N GLN A 37 2.01 21.94 11.95
CA GLN A 37 3.32 21.82 11.27
C GLN A 37 3.16 21.33 9.84
N TYR A 38 2.36 20.30 9.60
CA TYR A 38 2.18 19.76 8.25
C TYR A 38 1.24 20.59 7.37
N GLU A 39 0.35 21.37 7.96
CA GLU A 39 -0.38 22.42 7.22
C GLU A 39 0.60 23.47 6.67
N GLN A 40 1.52 23.95 7.50
CA GLN A 40 2.56 24.87 7.08
C GLN A 40 3.47 24.21 6.03
N PHE A 41 3.93 22.97 6.26
CA PHE A 41 4.75 22.22 5.30
C PHE A 41 4.07 22.13 3.92
N ARG A 42 2.78 21.78 3.87
CA ARG A 42 2.04 21.73 2.60
C ARG A 42 1.96 23.10 1.93
N ALA A 43 1.73 24.17 2.69
CA ALA A 43 1.70 25.51 2.13
C ALA A 43 3.05 25.93 1.53
N GLU A 44 4.16 25.55 2.17
CA GLU A 44 5.52 25.86 1.69
C GLU A 44 5.90 25.04 0.44
N HIS A 45 5.42 23.79 0.31
CA HIS A 45 5.76 22.89 -0.80
C HIS A 45 4.68 22.80 -1.88
N GLN A 46 3.62 23.61 -1.81
CA GLN A 46 2.48 23.56 -2.75
C GLN A 46 2.93 23.76 -4.21
N ALA A 47 3.78 24.75 -4.46
CA ALA A 47 4.21 25.07 -5.83
C ALA A 47 5.07 23.95 -6.45
N GLU A 48 5.92 23.31 -5.65
CA GLU A 48 6.73 22.18 -6.10
C GLU A 48 5.86 20.95 -6.37
N HIS A 49 4.94 20.66 -5.45
CA HIS A 49 3.94 19.61 -5.59
C HIS A 49 3.11 19.78 -6.87
N ASP A 50 2.56 20.98 -7.11
CA ASP A 50 1.77 21.28 -8.30
C ASP A 50 2.59 21.16 -9.59
N THR A 51 3.87 21.52 -9.55
CA THR A 51 4.79 21.35 -10.69
C THR A 51 4.95 19.87 -11.07
N ILE A 52 5.04 18.98 -10.08
CA ILE A 52 5.11 17.54 -10.31
C ILE A 52 3.78 17.03 -10.87
N ASP A 53 2.68 17.46 -10.28
CA ASP A 53 1.33 17.06 -10.71
C ASP A 53 1.03 17.41 -12.17
N THR A 54 1.48 18.58 -12.63
CA THR A 54 1.26 19.00 -14.03
C THR A 54 1.97 18.14 -15.07
N GLN A 55 2.88 17.26 -14.66
CA GLN A 55 3.54 16.31 -15.56
C GLN A 55 2.66 15.10 -15.91
N PHE A 56 1.52 14.94 -15.22
CA PHE A 56 0.60 13.82 -15.37
C PHE A 56 -0.85 14.29 -15.50
N ASN A 57 -1.69 13.53 -16.20
CA ASN A 57 -3.10 13.85 -16.32
C ASN A 57 -3.83 13.45 -15.04
N GLN A 58 -4.10 14.44 -14.19
CA GLN A 58 -4.79 14.27 -12.91
C GLN A 58 -6.30 14.27 -13.10
N HIS A 59 -7.00 13.34 -12.47
CA HIS A 59 -8.45 13.21 -12.55
C HIS A 59 -9.08 13.00 -11.17
N ASP A 60 -10.21 13.64 -10.94
CA ASP A 60 -11.10 13.39 -9.82
C ASP A 60 -12.45 12.90 -10.33
N THR A 61 -13.03 11.88 -9.70
CA THR A 61 -14.39 11.40 -9.99
C THR A 61 -15.09 10.98 -8.71
N VAL A 62 -16.42 10.93 -8.73
CA VAL A 62 -17.22 10.44 -7.60
C VAL A 62 -18.00 9.22 -8.05
N VAL A 63 -17.82 8.10 -7.35
CA VAL A 63 -18.47 6.83 -7.63
C VAL A 63 -19.13 6.31 -6.35
N ASN A 64 -20.43 6.08 -6.40
CA ASN A 64 -21.21 5.62 -5.25
C ASN A 64 -21.02 6.48 -3.98
N GLY A 65 -20.81 7.80 -4.17
CA GLY A 65 -20.60 8.76 -3.09
C GLY A 65 -19.17 8.83 -2.57
N LEU A 66 -18.22 8.04 -3.12
CA LEU A 66 -16.80 8.12 -2.81
C LEU A 66 -16.07 8.93 -3.89
N LYS A 67 -15.32 9.94 -3.49
CA LYS A 67 -14.38 10.63 -4.37
C LYS A 67 -13.15 9.75 -4.59
N TRP A 68 -12.78 9.58 -5.83
CA TRP A 68 -11.55 8.93 -6.26
C TRP A 68 -10.65 9.94 -6.98
N HIS A 69 -9.39 9.85 -6.70
CA HIS A 69 -8.34 10.52 -7.45
C HIS A 69 -7.49 9.48 -8.17
N TYR A 70 -7.14 9.77 -9.41
CA TYR A 70 -6.28 8.92 -10.22
C TYR A 70 -5.54 9.72 -11.29
N VAL A 71 -4.49 9.12 -11.80
CA VAL A 71 -3.65 9.67 -12.86
C VAL A 71 -3.75 8.79 -14.09
N GLU A 72 -3.84 9.41 -15.27
CA GLU A 72 -3.81 8.71 -16.54
C GLU A 72 -2.52 9.00 -17.32
N ALA A 73 -2.02 7.96 -18.02
CA ALA A 73 -0.93 8.05 -18.97
C ALA A 73 -1.21 7.11 -20.16
N GLY A 74 -0.41 7.25 -21.24
CA GLY A 74 -0.50 6.42 -22.43
C GLY A 74 -1.70 6.74 -23.32
N ASN A 75 -2.16 5.72 -24.05
CA ASN A 75 -3.24 5.86 -25.04
C ASN A 75 -4.62 5.79 -24.36
N PRO A 76 -5.44 6.85 -24.35
CA PRO A 76 -6.75 6.84 -23.69
C PRO A 76 -7.74 5.82 -24.27
N ASN A 77 -7.50 5.33 -25.48
CA ASN A 77 -8.31 4.30 -26.15
C ASN A 77 -7.68 2.89 -26.06
N GLY A 78 -6.55 2.75 -25.37
CA GLY A 78 -5.86 1.47 -25.21
C GLY A 78 -6.51 0.55 -24.20
N THR A 79 -6.11 -0.72 -24.22
CA THR A 79 -6.44 -1.66 -23.13
C THR A 79 -5.89 -1.13 -21.82
N VAL A 80 -6.68 -1.22 -20.75
CA VAL A 80 -6.34 -0.58 -19.49
C VAL A 80 -5.39 -1.43 -18.65
N ILE A 81 -4.45 -0.77 -18.00
CA ILE A 81 -3.63 -1.29 -16.90
C ILE A 81 -3.91 -0.44 -15.67
N LEU A 82 -4.48 -1.07 -14.63
CA LEU A 82 -4.72 -0.46 -13.33
C LEU A 82 -3.51 -0.66 -12.42
N PHE A 83 -3.02 0.43 -11.81
CA PHE A 83 -1.90 0.42 -10.87
C PHE A 83 -2.39 0.73 -9.45
N LEU A 84 -2.10 -0.19 -8.50
CA LEU A 84 -2.45 -0.10 -7.09
C LEU A 84 -1.17 0.04 -6.25
N HIS A 85 -1.07 1.11 -5.50
CA HIS A 85 0.10 1.46 -4.68
C HIS A 85 0.08 0.81 -3.29
N GLY A 86 1.19 0.87 -2.58
CA GLY A 86 1.36 0.38 -1.22
C GLY A 86 1.27 1.45 -0.12
N LEU A 87 1.89 1.16 1.02
CA LEU A 87 2.00 2.06 2.17
C LEU A 87 3.48 2.46 2.37
N PRO A 88 3.79 3.73 2.65
CA PRO A 88 2.96 4.94 2.68
C PRO A 88 3.00 5.69 1.33
N GLU A 89 2.23 5.22 0.39
CA GLU A 89 2.30 5.67 -1.00
C GLU A 89 1.00 6.36 -1.45
N GLY A 90 0.93 6.62 -2.73
CA GLY A 90 -0.18 7.09 -3.55
C GLY A 90 0.13 6.76 -5.01
N TRP A 91 -0.65 7.28 -5.97
CA TRP A 91 -0.36 7.14 -7.40
C TRP A 91 1.09 7.49 -7.73
N TYR A 92 1.69 8.40 -6.98
CA TYR A 92 3.04 8.92 -7.18
C TYR A 92 4.13 7.85 -7.14
N SER A 93 3.91 6.75 -6.47
CA SER A 93 4.86 5.63 -6.44
C SER A 93 5.13 5.04 -7.82
N TRP A 94 4.21 5.25 -8.77
CA TRP A 94 4.30 4.76 -10.14
C TRP A 94 4.90 5.77 -11.12
N ARG A 95 5.22 7.01 -10.69
CA ARG A 95 5.65 8.09 -11.58
C ARG A 95 6.87 7.78 -12.44
N TYR A 96 7.78 6.95 -11.94
CA TYR A 96 8.96 6.52 -12.71
C TYR A 96 8.67 5.31 -13.60
N VAL A 97 7.67 4.53 -13.29
CA VAL A 97 7.27 3.34 -14.05
C VAL A 97 6.33 3.69 -15.19
N LEU A 98 5.33 4.56 -14.95
CA LEU A 98 4.31 4.92 -15.95
C LEU A 98 4.88 5.37 -17.31
N PRO A 99 5.92 6.23 -17.38
CA PRO A 99 6.49 6.63 -18.68
C PRO A 99 7.23 5.53 -19.42
N LEU A 100 7.59 4.44 -18.74
CA LEU A 100 8.38 3.32 -19.27
C LEU A 100 7.52 2.12 -19.69
N VAL A 101 6.28 2.06 -19.23
CA VAL A 101 5.29 1.06 -19.68
C VAL A 101 4.82 1.40 -21.09
N ASP A 102 4.46 0.39 -21.89
CA ASP A 102 4.00 0.54 -23.27
C ASP A 102 2.83 1.54 -23.37
N GLN A 103 3.11 2.68 -24.01
CA GLN A 103 2.18 3.81 -24.14
C GLN A 103 1.00 3.54 -25.11
N ASN A 104 0.93 2.35 -25.73
CA ASN A 104 -0.26 1.92 -26.46
C ASN A 104 -1.40 1.46 -25.53
N TYR A 105 -1.11 1.25 -24.25
CA TYR A 105 -2.08 0.97 -23.21
C TYR A 105 -2.58 2.25 -22.55
N ARG A 106 -3.77 2.20 -21.96
CA ARG A 106 -4.28 3.24 -21.06
C ARG A 106 -3.84 2.89 -19.64
N LEU A 107 -2.98 3.72 -19.05
CA LEU A 107 -2.39 3.49 -17.74
C LEU A 107 -3.16 4.31 -16.72
N ILE A 108 -3.72 3.67 -15.69
CA ILE A 108 -4.50 4.33 -14.63
C ILE A 108 -3.86 3.98 -13.28
N ALA A 109 -3.26 4.96 -12.63
CA ALA A 109 -2.72 4.83 -11.27
C ALA A 109 -3.63 5.58 -10.29
N ILE A 110 -4.24 4.86 -9.37
CA ILE A 110 -5.20 5.44 -8.42
C ILE A 110 -4.53 5.80 -7.09
N ASP A 111 -5.06 6.80 -6.41
CA ASP A 111 -4.95 6.87 -4.96
C ASP A 111 -6.00 5.93 -4.36
N MET A 112 -5.56 4.88 -3.67
CA MET A 112 -6.50 3.96 -3.02
C MET A 112 -7.33 4.69 -1.96
N LYS A 113 -8.53 4.17 -1.66
CA LYS A 113 -9.40 4.71 -0.60
C LYS A 113 -8.59 4.98 0.67
N GLY A 114 -8.72 6.18 1.23
CA GLY A 114 -7.98 6.61 2.43
C GLY A 114 -6.63 7.27 2.16
N TYR A 115 -6.11 7.20 0.94
CA TYR A 115 -4.81 7.75 0.55
C TYR A 115 -4.94 8.97 -0.36
N GLY A 116 -3.86 9.74 -0.44
CA GLY A 116 -3.70 10.85 -1.38
C GLY A 116 -4.90 11.79 -1.40
N ARG A 117 -5.52 11.96 -2.55
CA ARG A 117 -6.70 12.82 -2.76
C ARG A 117 -8.03 12.07 -2.79
N SER A 118 -7.99 10.73 -2.71
CA SER A 118 -9.20 9.91 -2.59
C SER A 118 -9.85 10.05 -1.23
N ASP A 119 -11.17 9.75 -1.15
CA ASP A 119 -11.95 9.92 0.08
C ASP A 119 -11.44 9.07 1.25
N ARG A 120 -11.66 9.62 2.43
CA ARG A 120 -11.29 9.08 3.74
C ARG A 120 -12.52 8.90 4.59
N THR A 121 -13.38 7.98 4.18
CA THR A 121 -14.48 7.58 5.06
C THR A 121 -13.92 6.72 6.19
N ASP A 122 -14.40 6.92 7.40
CA ASP A 122 -14.03 6.12 8.58
C ASP A 122 -14.72 4.75 8.63
N THR A 123 -15.51 4.42 7.59
CA THR A 123 -16.32 3.21 7.51
C THR A 123 -15.79 2.27 6.44
N ASP A 124 -15.81 1.01 6.78
CA ASP A 124 -15.60 -0.16 5.93
C ASP A 124 -14.31 -0.16 5.07
N TYR A 125 -13.22 -0.51 5.73
CA TYR A 125 -11.93 -0.85 5.12
C TYR A 125 -11.72 -2.36 5.00
N ASN A 126 -12.81 -3.15 5.00
CA ASN A 126 -12.73 -4.56 4.65
C ASN A 126 -12.15 -4.70 3.25
N TRP A 127 -11.21 -5.63 3.07
CA TRP A 127 -10.48 -5.76 1.82
C TRP A 127 -11.37 -6.08 0.62
N HIS A 128 -12.43 -6.88 0.81
CA HIS A 128 -13.43 -7.15 -0.24
C HIS A 128 -14.21 -5.90 -0.61
N THR A 129 -14.58 -5.07 0.38
CA THR A 129 -15.27 -3.81 0.11
C THR A 129 -14.38 -2.85 -0.68
N VAL A 130 -13.11 -2.67 -0.27
CA VAL A 130 -12.18 -1.79 -0.99
C VAL A 130 -11.92 -2.30 -2.41
N ALA A 131 -11.77 -3.62 -2.60
CA ALA A 131 -11.62 -4.24 -3.91
C ALA A 131 -12.84 -4.03 -4.80
N SER A 132 -14.05 -4.26 -4.28
CA SER A 132 -15.31 -4.01 -5.00
C SER A 132 -15.48 -2.53 -5.37
N GLN A 133 -15.18 -1.61 -4.46
CA GLN A 133 -15.23 -0.17 -4.74
C GLN A 133 -14.19 0.26 -5.79
N THR A 134 -13.04 -0.42 -5.86
CA THR A 134 -12.05 -0.23 -6.93
C THR A 134 -12.62 -0.71 -8.28
N LEU A 135 -13.32 -1.83 -8.31
CA LEU A 135 -14.02 -2.29 -9.52
C LEU A 135 -15.14 -1.33 -9.93
N ASP A 136 -15.91 -0.80 -8.97
CA ASP A 136 -16.94 0.21 -9.25
C ASP A 136 -16.35 1.44 -9.93
N LEU A 137 -15.15 1.89 -9.49
CA LEU A 137 -14.41 2.96 -10.17
C LEU A 137 -14.14 2.59 -11.63
N MET A 138 -13.55 1.41 -11.90
CA MET A 138 -13.22 0.98 -13.25
C MET A 138 -14.48 0.89 -14.14
N THR A 139 -15.55 0.33 -13.61
CA THR A 139 -16.84 0.24 -14.29
C THR A 139 -17.42 1.62 -14.61
N SER A 140 -17.32 2.58 -13.69
CA SER A 140 -17.79 3.96 -13.89
C SER A 140 -17.03 4.70 -15.00
N LEU A 141 -15.77 4.31 -15.22
CA LEU A 141 -14.95 4.81 -16.33
C LEU A 141 -15.20 4.09 -17.66
N GLY A 142 -16.19 3.18 -17.70
CA GLY A 142 -16.53 2.38 -18.89
C GLY A 142 -15.56 1.24 -19.17
N ILE A 143 -14.79 0.82 -18.16
CA ILE A 143 -13.74 -0.19 -18.30
C ILE A 143 -14.27 -1.52 -17.76
N ASP A 144 -14.51 -2.49 -18.67
CA ASP A 144 -15.00 -3.81 -18.33
C ASP A 144 -13.85 -4.78 -18.02
N LYS A 145 -12.76 -4.74 -18.81
CA LYS A 145 -11.62 -5.65 -18.66
C LYS A 145 -10.31 -4.90 -18.62
N PHE A 146 -9.44 -5.28 -17.70
CA PHE A 146 -8.15 -4.60 -17.47
C PHE A 146 -7.08 -5.54 -16.89
N TYR A 147 -5.83 -5.15 -17.07
CA TYR A 147 -4.70 -5.71 -16.33
C TYR A 147 -4.60 -5.03 -14.96
N VAL A 148 -4.13 -5.77 -13.94
CA VAL A 148 -3.84 -5.22 -12.62
C VAL A 148 -2.34 -5.30 -12.39
N VAL A 149 -1.73 -4.21 -11.94
CA VAL A 149 -0.35 -4.12 -11.42
C VAL A 149 -0.45 -3.57 -10.00
N SER A 150 0.13 -4.24 -9.04
CA SER A 150 -0.04 -3.88 -7.63
C SER A 150 1.25 -4.06 -6.84
N HIS A 151 1.46 -3.19 -5.86
CA HIS A 151 2.64 -3.15 -5.00
C HIS A 151 2.24 -3.14 -3.52
N ASP A 152 2.95 -3.90 -2.67
CA ASP A 152 2.79 -3.92 -1.20
C ASP A 152 1.32 -4.09 -0.76
N TRP A 153 0.70 -3.12 -0.05
CA TRP A 153 -0.72 -3.15 0.34
C TRP A 153 -1.68 -3.16 -0.85
N GLY A 154 -1.30 -2.50 -1.95
CA GLY A 154 -2.04 -2.62 -3.21
C GLY A 154 -2.11 -4.06 -3.71
N THR A 155 -1.07 -4.87 -3.43
CA THR A 155 -1.08 -6.30 -3.78
C THR A 155 -2.07 -7.10 -2.94
N ILE A 156 -2.30 -6.72 -1.69
CA ILE A 156 -3.35 -7.32 -0.86
C ILE A 156 -4.74 -7.06 -1.48
N ILE A 157 -5.04 -5.80 -1.77
CA ILE A 157 -6.32 -5.41 -2.38
C ILE A 157 -6.45 -5.97 -3.80
N GLY A 158 -5.38 -5.90 -4.60
CA GLY A 158 -5.35 -6.46 -5.96
C GLY A 158 -5.59 -7.97 -5.96
N SER A 159 -5.03 -8.71 -5.00
CA SER A 159 -5.26 -10.15 -4.88
C SER A 159 -6.71 -10.49 -4.52
N VAL A 160 -7.35 -9.69 -3.67
CA VAL A 160 -8.78 -9.81 -3.39
C VAL A 160 -9.61 -9.48 -4.63
N LEU A 161 -9.32 -8.36 -5.31
CA LEU A 161 -9.99 -7.93 -6.53
C LEU A 161 -9.99 -9.02 -7.61
N VAL A 162 -8.82 -9.59 -7.92
CA VAL A 162 -8.72 -10.62 -8.97
C VAL A 162 -9.31 -11.97 -8.54
N SER A 163 -9.41 -12.23 -7.23
CA SER A 163 -10.02 -13.45 -6.70
C SER A 163 -11.55 -13.39 -6.68
N ASP A 164 -12.11 -12.22 -6.43
CA ASP A 164 -13.54 -12.01 -6.32
C ASP A 164 -14.19 -11.70 -7.69
N HIS A 165 -13.44 -11.11 -8.62
CA HIS A 165 -13.91 -10.62 -9.91
C HIS A 165 -13.01 -11.07 -11.08
N PRO A 166 -12.70 -12.38 -11.22
CA PRO A 166 -11.76 -12.87 -12.23
C PRO A 166 -12.21 -12.60 -13.67
N GLU A 167 -13.51 -12.41 -13.91
CA GLU A 167 -14.11 -12.13 -15.22
C GLU A 167 -13.70 -10.78 -15.80
N HIS A 168 -13.28 -9.83 -14.98
CA HIS A 168 -12.81 -8.50 -15.37
C HIS A 168 -11.31 -8.42 -15.62
N ILE A 169 -10.56 -9.49 -15.34
CA ILE A 169 -9.10 -9.45 -15.29
C ILE A 169 -8.49 -10.09 -16.54
N LEU A 170 -7.58 -9.35 -17.19
CA LEU A 170 -6.81 -9.82 -18.35
C LEU A 170 -5.46 -10.45 -17.95
N GLY A 171 -4.91 -10.03 -16.81
CA GLY A 171 -3.67 -10.52 -16.25
C GLY A 171 -3.33 -9.77 -14.96
N TYR A 172 -2.51 -10.38 -14.11
CA TYR A 172 -2.18 -9.81 -12.82
C TYR A 172 -0.68 -9.82 -12.55
N VAL A 173 -0.09 -8.65 -12.34
CA VAL A 173 1.28 -8.45 -11.86
C VAL A 173 1.21 -8.02 -10.41
N ARG A 174 1.73 -8.83 -9.52
CA ARG A 174 1.81 -8.54 -8.09
C ARG A 174 3.26 -8.36 -7.65
N MET A 175 3.50 -7.41 -6.76
CA MET A 175 4.83 -7.00 -6.36
C MET A 175 4.93 -6.89 -4.83
N GLU A 176 6.08 -7.31 -4.31
CA GLU A 176 6.47 -7.09 -2.91
C GLU A 176 5.43 -7.50 -1.86
N ALA A 177 4.84 -8.70 -2.02
CA ALA A 177 3.93 -9.29 -1.05
C ALA A 177 4.07 -10.81 -1.01
N ASP A 178 3.84 -11.38 0.18
CA ASP A 178 3.87 -12.84 0.39
C ASP A 178 2.92 -13.54 -0.59
N LEU A 179 3.37 -14.67 -1.14
CA LEU A 179 2.63 -15.47 -2.11
C LEU A 179 2.06 -16.76 -1.50
N ILE A 180 2.70 -17.29 -0.47
CA ILE A 180 2.33 -18.54 0.17
C ILE A 180 1.88 -18.27 1.60
N GLN A 181 0.64 -18.65 1.91
CA GLN A 181 0.17 -18.66 3.29
C GLN A 181 0.83 -19.82 4.04
N ARG A 182 1.82 -19.52 4.86
CA ARG A 182 2.56 -20.54 5.62
C ARG A 182 1.67 -21.13 6.71
N LYS A 183 1.25 -22.39 6.53
CA LYS A 183 0.37 -23.11 7.48
C LYS A 183 0.96 -23.28 8.89
N ASN A 184 2.28 -23.16 9.03
CA ASN A 184 2.99 -23.44 10.30
C ASN A 184 3.55 -22.19 10.99
N THR A 185 3.46 -21.02 10.41
CA THR A 185 3.77 -19.77 11.11
C THR A 185 2.47 -19.29 11.76
N GLY A 186 2.20 -19.74 12.99
CA GLY A 186 1.09 -19.20 13.77
C GLY A 186 1.17 -17.65 13.82
N MET A 187 0.04 -16.99 14.07
CA MET A 187 -0.05 -15.52 14.19
C MET A 187 1.10 -14.91 15.00
N ILE A 188 1.54 -15.58 16.07
CA ILE A 188 2.68 -15.17 16.91
C ILE A 188 3.98 -15.06 16.11
N SER A 189 4.28 -16.02 15.22
CA SER A 189 5.50 -15.97 14.40
C SER A 189 5.46 -14.84 13.36
N ALA A 190 4.30 -14.59 12.75
CA ALA A 190 4.11 -13.47 11.83
C ALA A 190 4.33 -12.12 12.54
N TYR A 191 3.82 -11.96 13.77
CA TYR A 191 4.04 -10.74 14.58
C TYR A 191 5.47 -10.58 15.08
N ILE A 192 6.20 -11.68 15.34
CA ILE A 192 7.63 -11.61 15.69
C ILE A 192 8.44 -11.14 14.49
N GLN A 193 8.11 -11.58 13.28
CA GLN A 193 8.80 -11.20 12.04
C GLN A 193 8.45 -9.79 11.57
N LYS A 194 7.21 -9.37 11.77
CA LYS A 194 6.68 -8.06 11.37
C LYS A 194 5.99 -7.37 12.58
N PRO A 195 6.76 -6.96 13.61
CA PRO A 195 6.19 -6.44 14.87
C PRO A 195 5.35 -5.17 14.68
N GLN A 196 5.61 -4.40 13.62
CA GLN A 196 4.80 -3.24 13.26
C GLN A 196 3.33 -3.61 12.98
N TRP A 197 3.08 -4.83 12.47
CA TRP A 197 1.70 -5.28 12.22
C TRP A 197 0.90 -5.42 13.51
N LEU A 198 1.54 -5.84 14.60
CA LEU A 198 0.89 -5.87 15.92
C LEU A 198 0.55 -4.46 16.41
N LEU A 199 1.45 -3.50 16.21
CA LEU A 199 1.23 -2.11 16.61
C LEU A 199 0.06 -1.49 15.81
N PHE A 200 -0.04 -1.77 14.53
CA PHE A 200 -1.10 -1.28 13.66
C PHE A 200 -2.45 -1.98 13.87
N GLN A 201 -2.52 -3.10 14.63
CA GLN A 201 -3.80 -3.64 15.10
C GLN A 201 -4.54 -2.71 16.07
N SER A 202 -3.85 -1.73 16.63
CA SER A 202 -4.46 -0.65 17.40
C SER A 202 -4.60 0.61 16.54
N LYS A 203 -5.82 1.02 16.23
CA LYS A 203 -6.07 2.27 15.50
C LYS A 203 -5.37 3.46 16.17
N PHE A 204 -5.42 3.53 17.51
CA PHE A 204 -4.76 4.59 18.28
C PHE A 204 -3.24 4.60 18.06
N ILE A 205 -2.56 3.45 18.16
CA ILE A 205 -1.09 3.37 17.98
C ILE A 205 -0.75 3.64 16.50
N GLY A 206 -1.50 3.06 15.57
CA GLY A 206 -1.32 3.27 14.14
C GLY A 206 -1.44 4.75 13.78
N SER A 207 -2.52 5.42 14.19
CA SER A 207 -2.71 6.85 13.95
C SER A 207 -1.65 7.71 14.66
N TYR A 208 -1.22 7.33 15.86
CA TYR A 208 -0.15 8.04 16.56
C TYR A 208 1.19 7.97 15.81
N MET A 209 1.53 6.81 15.24
CA MET A 209 2.77 6.61 14.47
C MET A 209 2.69 7.32 13.11
N MET A 210 1.60 7.15 12.39
CA MET A 210 1.38 7.73 11.05
C MET A 210 1.07 9.22 11.10
N GLY A 211 0.67 9.73 12.26
CA GLY A 211 0.40 11.16 12.50
C GLY A 211 1.63 12.07 12.45
N ASP A 212 2.82 11.50 12.30
CA ASP A 212 4.05 12.20 11.92
C ASP A 212 4.54 11.69 10.56
N PRO A 213 3.98 12.15 9.45
CA PRO A 213 4.29 11.71 8.10
C PRO A 213 5.78 11.75 7.75
N GLY A 214 6.48 12.81 8.12
CA GLY A 214 7.90 12.95 7.83
C GLY A 214 8.75 11.87 8.51
N TRP A 215 8.48 11.61 9.80
CA TRP A 215 9.13 10.52 10.53
C TRP A 215 8.74 9.16 9.97
N PHE A 216 7.44 8.93 9.72
CA PHE A 216 6.94 7.64 9.27
C PHE A 216 7.48 7.25 7.89
N ILE A 217 7.41 8.16 6.90
CA ILE A 217 7.93 7.94 5.55
C ILE A 217 9.44 7.71 5.61
N ASN A 218 10.17 8.55 6.34
CA ASN A 218 11.61 8.39 6.46
C ASN A 218 12.00 7.04 7.09
N MET A 219 11.29 6.62 8.14
CA MET A 219 11.49 5.31 8.79
C MET A 219 11.25 4.15 7.83
N VAL A 220 10.20 4.24 7.01
CA VAL A 220 9.81 3.15 6.08
C VAL A 220 10.80 3.07 4.92
N TYR A 221 11.07 4.16 4.24
CA TYR A 221 11.88 4.17 3.01
C TYR A 221 13.38 3.98 3.27
N THR A 222 13.96 4.67 4.25
CA THR A 222 15.43 4.62 4.50
C THR A 222 15.95 3.21 4.76
N LYS A 223 15.12 2.33 5.30
CA LYS A 223 15.51 0.95 5.62
C LYS A 223 15.15 -0.07 4.54
N ARG A 224 14.42 0.35 3.51
CA ARG A 224 13.80 -0.55 2.53
C ARG A 224 14.00 -0.14 1.08
N MET A 225 14.98 0.73 0.83
CA MET A 225 15.46 1.07 -0.51
C MET A 225 16.93 0.69 -0.62
N THR A 226 17.35 0.32 -1.82
CA THR A 226 18.77 0.11 -2.17
C THR A 226 19.39 1.39 -2.72
N THR A 227 18.58 2.28 -3.28
CA THR A 227 18.98 3.60 -3.76
C THR A 227 18.73 4.67 -2.68
N PRO A 228 19.52 5.76 -2.65
CA PRO A 228 19.23 6.87 -1.76
C PRO A 228 17.85 7.47 -2.04
N PHE A 229 17.01 7.57 -1.01
CA PHE A 229 15.71 8.22 -1.11
C PHE A 229 15.91 9.73 -1.27
N ASN A 230 15.62 10.27 -2.44
CA ASN A 230 15.88 11.68 -2.74
C ASN A 230 14.86 12.61 -2.07
N GLN A 231 15.26 13.87 -1.87
CA GLN A 231 14.45 14.85 -1.13
C GLN A 231 13.13 15.21 -1.83
N PRO A 232 13.09 15.47 -3.15
CA PRO A 232 11.84 15.78 -3.83
C PRO A 232 10.78 14.67 -3.69
N ASP A 233 11.17 13.42 -3.81
CA ASP A 233 10.27 12.29 -3.66
C ASP A 233 9.74 12.17 -2.23
N ARG A 234 10.65 12.37 -1.28
CA ARG A 234 10.30 12.38 0.14
C ARG A 234 9.28 13.48 0.44
N ASP A 235 9.53 14.70 -0.04
CA ASP A 235 8.67 15.85 0.26
C ASP A 235 7.29 15.70 -0.40
N TYR A 236 7.23 15.15 -1.62
CA TYR A 236 5.96 14.82 -2.26
C TYR A 236 5.16 13.78 -1.47
N LEU A 237 5.78 12.69 -1.04
CA LEU A 237 5.11 11.65 -0.25
C LEU A 237 4.70 12.17 1.13
N VAL A 238 5.53 12.98 1.78
CA VAL A 238 5.19 13.64 3.05
C VAL A 238 3.99 14.58 2.84
N TYR A 239 3.97 15.34 1.76
CA TYR A 239 2.87 16.23 1.41
C TYR A 239 1.55 15.44 1.31
N GLU A 240 1.51 14.38 0.49
CA GLU A 240 0.30 13.58 0.28
C GLU A 240 -0.13 12.82 1.54
N PHE A 241 0.82 12.21 2.26
CA PHE A 241 0.51 11.44 3.47
C PHE A 241 0.13 12.33 4.66
N SER A 242 0.52 13.61 4.63
CA SER A 242 0.14 14.61 5.65
C SER A 242 -1.24 15.24 5.43
N ARG A 243 -1.98 14.83 4.38
CA ARG A 243 -3.34 15.33 4.17
C ARG A 243 -4.22 14.99 5.36
N PRO A 244 -5.12 15.89 5.79
CA PRO A 244 -6.02 15.64 6.91
C PRO A 244 -6.78 14.32 6.76
N GLY A 245 -6.80 13.50 7.79
CA GLY A 245 -7.51 12.23 7.84
C GLY A 245 -6.74 10.99 7.35
N VAL A 246 -5.58 11.14 6.68
CA VAL A 246 -4.80 9.99 6.20
C VAL A 246 -4.31 9.15 7.37
N SER A 247 -3.69 9.76 8.36
CA SER A 247 -3.16 9.06 9.55
C SER A 247 -4.23 8.41 10.41
N GLU A 248 -5.49 8.86 10.31
CA GLU A 248 -6.62 8.33 11.05
C GLU A 248 -7.27 7.11 10.38
N VAL A 249 -7.28 7.08 9.04
CA VAL A 249 -8.01 6.04 8.29
C VAL A 249 -7.12 4.95 7.73
N VAL A 250 -5.89 5.27 7.32
CA VAL A 250 -4.96 4.25 6.78
C VAL A 250 -4.72 3.08 7.74
N PRO A 251 -4.62 3.27 9.08
CA PRO A 251 -4.53 2.15 10.02
C PRO A 251 -5.69 1.16 9.96
N GLU A 252 -6.87 1.55 9.43
CA GLU A 252 -8.02 0.63 9.31
C GLU A 252 -7.69 -0.58 8.41
N TYR A 253 -6.83 -0.42 7.41
CA TYR A 253 -6.37 -1.53 6.56
C TYR A 253 -5.70 -2.65 7.35
N PHE A 254 -5.08 -2.32 8.49
CA PHE A 254 -4.33 -3.25 9.32
C PHE A 254 -5.16 -3.93 10.39
N LEU A 255 -6.42 -3.51 10.61
CA LEU A 255 -7.26 -4.11 11.63
C LEU A 255 -7.65 -5.52 11.20
N GLN A 256 -7.40 -6.50 12.07
CA GLN A 256 -7.65 -7.93 11.81
C GLN A 256 -9.11 -8.21 11.37
N LYS A 257 -10.08 -7.42 11.84
CA LYS A 257 -11.49 -7.53 11.41
C LYS A 257 -11.69 -7.35 9.91
N ASN A 258 -10.74 -6.68 9.22
CA ASN A 258 -10.83 -6.36 7.80
C ASN A 258 -10.08 -7.37 6.91
N TRP A 259 -9.40 -8.38 7.49
CA TRP A 259 -8.51 -9.28 6.77
C TRP A 259 -9.23 -10.50 6.19
N ASP A 260 -8.91 -10.82 4.95
CA ASP A 260 -9.07 -12.15 4.36
C ASP A 260 -7.77 -12.62 3.70
N LEU A 261 -6.92 -13.25 4.51
CA LEU A 261 -5.64 -13.78 4.03
C LEU A 261 -5.81 -14.88 2.99
N ASN A 262 -6.93 -15.62 3.00
CA ASN A 262 -7.18 -16.65 1.99
C ASN A 262 -7.42 -16.02 0.61
N ALA A 263 -8.21 -14.94 0.53
CA ALA A 263 -8.41 -14.23 -0.72
C ALA A 263 -7.11 -13.50 -1.16
N ALA A 264 -6.41 -12.86 -0.22
CA ALA A 264 -5.23 -12.06 -0.53
C ALA A 264 -3.97 -12.87 -0.87
N ILE A 265 -3.80 -14.05 -0.26
CA ILE A 265 -2.60 -14.88 -0.40
C ILE A 265 -2.95 -16.31 -0.84
N GLY A 266 -3.86 -16.98 -0.12
CA GLY A 266 -4.11 -18.41 -0.31
C GLY A 266 -4.68 -18.76 -1.69
N LYS A 267 -5.58 -17.94 -2.24
CA LYS A 267 -6.20 -18.19 -3.54
C LYS A 267 -5.22 -18.01 -4.71
N ILE A 268 -4.25 -17.11 -4.60
CA ILE A 268 -3.32 -16.82 -5.72
C ILE A 268 -2.50 -18.05 -6.12
N CYS A 269 -2.01 -18.82 -5.15
CA CYS A 269 -1.26 -20.06 -5.42
C CYS A 269 -2.14 -21.26 -5.78
N THR A 270 -3.35 -21.32 -5.25
CA THR A 270 -4.20 -22.52 -5.32
C THR A 270 -5.26 -22.47 -6.42
N THR A 271 -5.54 -21.29 -6.96
CA THR A 271 -6.56 -21.09 -7.99
C THR A 271 -5.93 -21.05 -9.37
N ASN A 272 -6.45 -21.86 -10.29
CA ASN A 272 -6.13 -21.77 -11.70
C ASN A 272 -6.98 -20.65 -12.33
N PHE A 273 -6.49 -19.42 -12.29
CA PHE A 273 -7.19 -18.29 -12.89
C PHE A 273 -7.24 -18.41 -14.41
N PRO A 274 -8.29 -17.84 -15.09
CA PRO A 274 -8.38 -17.82 -16.55
C PRO A 274 -7.43 -16.81 -17.21
N PHE A 275 -6.56 -16.17 -16.44
CA PHE A 275 -5.57 -15.18 -16.86
C PHE A 275 -4.19 -15.48 -16.23
N PRO A 276 -3.10 -15.02 -16.82
CA PRO A 276 -1.77 -15.22 -16.26
C PRO A 276 -1.53 -14.37 -15.02
N VAL A 277 -0.69 -14.88 -14.12
CA VAL A 277 -0.23 -14.16 -12.90
C VAL A 277 1.29 -14.12 -12.88
N LEU A 278 1.86 -12.94 -12.63
CA LEU A 278 3.29 -12.70 -12.45
C LEU A 278 3.55 -12.17 -11.04
N GLN A 279 4.45 -12.81 -10.29
CA GLN A 279 5.06 -12.25 -9.10
C GLN A 279 6.38 -11.59 -9.46
N LEU A 280 6.49 -10.29 -9.23
CA LEU A 280 7.76 -9.57 -9.19
C LEU A 280 8.20 -9.45 -7.74
N GLN A 281 9.48 -9.70 -7.49
CA GLN A 281 10.03 -9.64 -6.15
C GLN A 281 11.45 -9.08 -6.19
N ALA A 282 11.75 -8.12 -5.34
CA ALA A 282 13.09 -7.59 -5.16
C ALA A 282 14.04 -8.64 -4.57
N ASP A 283 15.28 -8.65 -5.02
CA ASP A 283 16.24 -9.66 -4.59
C ASP A 283 16.97 -9.31 -3.28
N SER A 284 16.83 -8.09 -2.81
CA SER A 284 17.56 -7.56 -1.65
C SER A 284 16.65 -7.04 -0.52
N ASP A 285 15.33 -7.38 -0.54
CA ASP A 285 14.43 -7.01 0.55
C ASP A 285 14.71 -7.84 1.82
N PRO A 286 15.17 -7.20 2.92
CA PRO A 286 15.44 -7.92 4.16
C PRO A 286 14.16 -8.42 4.86
N ALA A 287 13.00 -7.83 4.57
CA ALA A 287 11.71 -8.23 5.12
C ALA A 287 11.09 -9.41 4.34
N GLN A 288 11.51 -9.61 3.09
CA GLN A 288 11.05 -10.67 2.20
C GLN A 288 12.22 -11.35 1.48
N PRO A 289 13.14 -12.02 2.22
CA PRO A 289 14.32 -12.63 1.63
C PRO A 289 13.95 -13.76 0.64
N LYS A 290 14.81 -14.01 -0.36
CA LYS A 290 14.60 -15.02 -1.39
C LYS A 290 14.18 -16.40 -0.85
N SER A 291 14.59 -16.72 0.37
CA SER A 291 14.26 -18.01 1.01
C SER A 291 12.76 -18.22 1.25
N ILE A 292 11.98 -17.13 1.41
CA ILE A 292 10.53 -17.25 1.60
C ILE A 292 9.79 -17.61 0.31
N PHE A 293 10.43 -17.44 -0.84
CA PHE A 293 9.88 -17.76 -2.16
C PHE A 293 10.44 -19.07 -2.75
N ALA A 294 11.25 -19.84 -1.99
CA ALA A 294 11.90 -21.04 -2.48
C ALA A 294 10.90 -22.09 -3.01
N ASP A 295 9.72 -22.19 -2.37
CA ASP A 295 8.72 -23.20 -2.69
C ASP A 295 7.68 -22.71 -3.74
N VAL A 296 7.77 -21.47 -4.20
CA VAL A 296 6.80 -20.88 -5.16
C VAL A 296 6.70 -21.71 -6.43
N ALA A 297 7.83 -22.15 -7.00
CA ALA A 297 7.85 -22.94 -8.23
C ALA A 297 7.11 -24.28 -8.09
N THR A 298 7.04 -24.83 -6.90
CA THR A 298 6.38 -26.12 -6.61
C THR A 298 4.93 -25.95 -6.14
N GLU A 299 4.66 -24.96 -5.30
CA GLU A 299 3.35 -24.75 -4.69
C GLU A 299 2.44 -23.85 -5.51
N CYS A 300 3.01 -22.91 -6.28
CA CYS A 300 2.29 -21.90 -7.05
C CYS A 300 2.54 -22.05 -8.55
N ARG A 301 2.30 -23.24 -9.11
CA ARG A 301 2.67 -23.60 -10.51
C ARG A 301 2.05 -22.70 -11.59
N HIS A 302 0.98 -21.99 -11.26
CA HIS A 302 0.30 -21.07 -12.18
C HIS A 302 0.83 -19.64 -12.11
N VAL A 303 1.74 -19.37 -11.17
CA VAL A 303 2.34 -18.05 -10.99
C VAL A 303 3.74 -18.04 -11.59
N GLN A 304 3.95 -17.16 -12.54
CA GLN A 304 5.30 -16.86 -13.02
C GLN A 304 6.02 -16.03 -11.97
N MET A 305 7.32 -16.29 -11.74
CA MET A 305 8.10 -15.49 -10.80
C MET A 305 9.30 -14.87 -11.49
N GLN A 306 9.52 -13.58 -11.24
CA GLN A 306 10.69 -12.86 -11.73
C GLN A 306 11.28 -12.01 -10.61
N TRP A 307 12.63 -12.01 -10.53
CA TRP A 307 13.37 -11.17 -9.59
C TRP A 307 13.73 -9.84 -10.21
N ILE A 308 13.57 -8.76 -9.42
CA ILE A 308 14.11 -7.43 -9.69
C ILE A 308 15.45 -7.34 -8.95
N THR A 309 16.52 -7.18 -9.70
CA THR A 309 17.88 -7.20 -9.13
C THR A 309 18.31 -5.82 -8.64
N ASN A 310 19.10 -5.80 -7.55
CA ASN A 310 19.52 -4.56 -6.89
C ASN A 310 18.34 -3.68 -6.45
N ALA A 311 17.29 -4.29 -5.95
CA ALA A 311 16.11 -3.62 -5.44
C ALA A 311 15.72 -4.18 -4.07
N SER A 312 14.99 -3.39 -3.30
CA SER A 312 14.36 -3.77 -2.06
C SER A 312 12.85 -3.52 -2.12
N GLN A 313 12.15 -3.37 -0.99
CA GLN A 313 10.69 -3.23 -0.90
C GLN A 313 10.08 -2.21 -1.87
N PHE A 314 10.81 -1.17 -2.25
CA PHE A 314 10.35 -0.13 -3.18
C PHE A 314 11.05 -0.27 -4.54
N ASP A 315 10.88 -1.41 -5.17
CA ASP A 315 11.49 -1.75 -6.46
C ASP A 315 11.02 -0.84 -7.60
N ASN A 316 9.81 -0.30 -7.51
CA ASN A 316 9.25 0.73 -8.37
C ASN A 316 10.03 2.07 -8.32
N PHE A 317 10.73 2.35 -7.22
CA PHE A 317 11.67 3.48 -7.08
C PHE A 317 13.11 3.06 -7.36
N ASP A 318 13.54 1.91 -6.82
CA ASP A 318 14.91 1.41 -6.94
C ASP A 318 15.28 1.05 -8.39
N GLN A 319 14.36 0.38 -9.11
CA GLN A 319 14.60 -0.21 -10.44
C GLN A 319 13.39 -0.05 -11.37
N PRO A 320 12.90 1.17 -11.62
CA PRO A 320 11.68 1.41 -12.40
C PRO A 320 11.76 0.83 -13.83
N GLN A 321 12.94 0.82 -14.46
CA GLN A 321 13.13 0.25 -15.77
C GLN A 321 12.94 -1.28 -15.76
N GLN A 322 13.51 -1.99 -14.79
CA GLN A 322 13.34 -3.44 -14.70
C GLN A 322 11.89 -3.82 -14.42
N VAL A 323 11.19 -3.04 -13.57
CA VAL A 323 9.77 -3.22 -13.27
C VAL A 323 8.93 -3.00 -14.54
N ALA A 324 9.13 -1.90 -15.24
CA ALA A 324 8.41 -1.60 -16.48
C ALA A 324 8.67 -2.65 -17.58
N ASP A 325 9.92 -3.08 -17.75
CA ASP A 325 10.28 -4.13 -18.72
C ASP A 325 9.60 -5.46 -18.39
N ALA A 326 9.47 -5.81 -17.12
CA ALA A 326 8.78 -7.02 -16.68
C ALA A 326 7.26 -6.92 -16.97
N ILE A 327 6.65 -5.78 -16.66
CA ILE A 327 5.24 -5.50 -16.97
C ILE A 327 5.02 -5.59 -18.49
N ASN A 328 5.83 -4.92 -19.29
CA ASN A 328 5.72 -4.91 -20.75
C ASN A 328 5.82 -6.34 -21.34
N ARG A 329 6.81 -7.13 -20.91
CA ARG A 329 6.93 -8.54 -21.36
C ARG A 329 5.70 -9.36 -20.99
N PHE A 330 5.19 -9.19 -19.77
CA PHE A 330 4.04 -9.94 -19.28
C PHE A 330 2.76 -9.62 -20.08
N ILE A 331 2.43 -8.34 -20.26
CA ILE A 331 1.22 -7.93 -20.98
C ILE A 331 1.27 -8.29 -22.48
N HIS A 332 2.45 -8.29 -23.09
CA HIS A 332 2.63 -8.70 -24.48
C HIS A 332 2.52 -10.22 -24.66
N ALA A 333 2.95 -11.02 -23.68
CA ALA A 333 2.82 -12.46 -23.69
C ALA A 333 1.39 -12.95 -23.37
N ALA A 334 0.56 -12.11 -22.74
CA ALA A 334 -0.82 -12.43 -22.37
C ALA A 334 -1.84 -12.16 -23.50
N LYS A 335 -1.38 -11.60 -24.64
CA LYS A 335 -2.18 -11.44 -25.86
C LYS A 335 -2.30 -12.78 -26.60
#